data_e8b28273b09d89d92e6908fbd4286287
#
_entry.id   e8b28273b09d89d92e6908fbd4286287
#
_cell.length_a   1.000
_cell.length_b   1.000
_cell.length_c   1.000
_cell.angle_alpha   90.00
_cell.angle_beta   90.00
_cell.angle_gamma   90.00
#
_symmetry.space_group_name_H-M   'P 1'
#
loop_
_entity.id
_entity.type
_entity.pdbx_description
1 polymer ?
#
loop_
_entity_poly.entity_id
_entity_poly.type
_entity_poly.pdbx_seq_one_letter_code
_entity_poly.pdbx_strand_id
1 'polypeptide(L)' 'RMTSHSEIMSGVFCTEYDTGAKIYVNYTESDVTVSGITVPAGDFIRIN' A
#
# COMPACT_ATOMS: atom_id res chain seq x y z
N ARG A 1 -14.86 4.41 4.45
CA ARG A 1 -14.33 5.76 4.47
C ARG A 1 -12.82 5.75 4.72
N MET A 2 -12.09 6.51 3.97
CA MET A 2 -10.65 6.63 4.12
C MET A 2 -10.30 7.34 5.43
N THR A 3 -9.52 6.69 6.29
CA THR A 3 -9.11 7.27 7.56
C THR A 3 -7.67 7.75 7.55
N SER A 4 -6.83 7.21 6.66
CA SER A 4 -5.44 7.59 6.58
C SER A 4 -4.90 7.33 5.17
N HIS A 5 -4.02 8.20 4.72
CA HIS A 5 -3.30 8.04 3.45
C HIS A 5 -1.91 8.60 3.65
N SER A 6 -0.89 7.78 3.44
CA SER A 6 0.48 8.22 3.65
C SER A 6 1.45 7.51 2.70
N GLU A 7 2.53 8.20 2.40
CA GLU A 7 3.65 7.59 1.68
C GLU A 7 4.56 6.92 2.71
N ILE A 8 4.64 5.59 2.67
CA ILE A 8 5.41 4.82 3.64
C ILE A 8 6.87 4.66 3.23
N MET A 9 7.15 4.80 1.95
CA MET A 9 8.51 4.92 1.41
C MET A 9 8.40 5.54 0.03
N SER A 10 9.51 5.96 -0.54
CA SER A 10 9.51 6.66 -1.83
C SER A 10 8.78 5.83 -2.89
N GLY A 11 7.68 6.35 -3.40
CA GLY A 11 6.87 5.69 -4.43
C GLY A 11 5.92 4.62 -3.93
N VAL A 12 5.82 4.41 -2.61
CA VAL A 12 4.91 3.41 -2.05
C VAL A 12 3.96 4.07 -1.05
N PHE A 13 2.67 3.89 -1.27
CA PHE A 13 1.62 4.54 -0.49
C PHE A 13 0.74 3.52 0.21
N CYS A 14 0.23 3.89 1.37
CA CYS A 14 -0.73 3.08 2.11
C CYS A 14 -1.96 3.92 2.41
N THR A 15 -3.13 3.40 2.08
CA THR A 15 -4.40 4.01 2.40
C THR A 15 -5.17 3.09 3.35
N GLU A 16 -5.66 3.64 4.44
CA GLU A 16 -6.44 2.88 5.42
C GLU A 16 -7.88 3.39 5.44
N TYR A 17 -8.79 2.47 5.69
CA TYR A 17 -10.23 2.75 5.79
C TYR A 17 -10.76 2.38 7.16
N ASP A 18 -11.87 2.99 7.57
CA ASP A 18 -12.49 2.75 8.87
C ASP A 18 -13.05 1.33 9.02
N THR A 19 -13.17 0.59 7.94
CA THR A 19 -13.55 -0.82 7.96
C THR A 19 -12.41 -1.75 8.32
N GLY A 20 -11.20 -1.21 8.51
CA GLY A 20 -9.98 -2.01 8.72
C GLY A 20 -9.29 -2.41 7.44
N ALA A 21 -9.85 -2.07 6.30
CA ALA A 21 -9.22 -2.36 5.01
C ALA A 21 -8.01 -1.47 4.77
N LYS A 22 -7.01 -2.01 4.09
CA LYS A 22 -5.80 -1.26 3.70
C LYS A 22 -5.50 -1.52 2.24
N ILE A 23 -4.99 -0.50 1.56
CA ILE A 23 -4.53 -0.63 0.19
C ILE A 23 -3.10 -0.13 0.12
N TYR A 24 -2.19 -0.99 -0.33
CA TYR A 24 -0.80 -0.63 -0.58
C TYR A 24 -0.62 -0.47 -2.07
N VAL A 25 -0.07 0.66 -2.49
CA VAL A 25 0.17 0.96 -3.91
C VAL A 25 1.66 1.18 -4.12
N ASN A 26 2.23 0.48 -5.08
CA ASN A 26 3.65 0.57 -5.41
C ASN A 26 3.82 1.20 -6.80
N TYR A 27 4.31 2.42 -6.85
CA TYR A 27 4.60 3.13 -8.10
C TYR A 27 6.04 2.96 -8.57
N THR A 28 6.84 2.17 -7.86
CA THR A 28 8.25 1.96 -8.22
C THR A 28 8.40 0.90 -9.30
N GLU A 29 9.60 0.75 -9.80
CA GLU A 29 9.92 -0.26 -10.82
C GLU A 29 10.34 -1.59 -10.21
N SER A 30 10.30 -1.72 -8.88
CA SER A 30 10.72 -2.92 -8.16
C SER A 30 9.63 -3.37 -7.21
N ASP A 31 9.56 -4.67 -6.97
CA ASP A 31 8.67 -5.20 -5.93
C ASP A 31 9.12 -4.69 -4.57
N VAL A 32 8.17 -4.37 -3.72
CA VAL A 32 8.43 -3.83 -2.39
C VAL A 32 7.71 -4.68 -1.35
N THR A 33 8.42 -5.03 -0.27
CA THR A 33 7.82 -5.77 0.83
C THR A 33 7.54 -4.81 1.98
N VAL A 34 6.30 -4.76 2.43
CA VAL A 34 5.84 -3.92 3.52
C VAL A 34 5.06 -4.78 4.50
N SER A 35 5.49 -4.81 5.76
CA SER A 35 4.81 -5.57 6.82
C SER A 35 4.57 -7.04 6.42
N GLY A 36 5.53 -7.66 5.78
CA GLY A 36 5.43 -9.04 5.33
C GLY A 36 4.62 -9.25 4.06
N ILE A 37 4.20 -8.17 3.42
CA ILE A 37 3.38 -8.21 2.19
C ILE A 37 4.21 -7.70 1.03
N THR A 38 4.29 -8.47 -0.04
CA THR A 38 5.01 -8.06 -1.24
C THR A 38 4.04 -7.40 -2.21
N VAL A 39 4.32 -6.14 -2.55
CA VAL A 39 3.54 -5.39 -3.54
C VAL A 39 4.34 -5.35 -4.84
N PRO A 40 3.83 -5.94 -5.92
CA PRO A 40 4.55 -5.96 -7.20
C PRO A 40 4.77 -4.55 -7.75
N ALA A 41 5.83 -4.39 -8.53
CA ALA A 41 6.15 -3.12 -9.18
C ALA A 41 4.97 -2.63 -10.01
N GLY A 42 4.59 -1.37 -9.82
CA GLY A 42 3.51 -0.73 -10.58
C GLY A 42 2.13 -1.28 -10.31
N ASP A 43 1.95 -1.98 -9.19
CA ASP A 43 0.67 -2.63 -8.86
C ASP A 43 0.24 -2.25 -7.45
N PHE A 44 -0.86 -2.82 -7.00
CA PHE A 44 -1.38 -2.57 -5.66
C PHE A 44 -1.91 -3.86 -5.04
N ILE A 45 -2.00 -3.86 -3.70
CA ILE A 45 -2.57 -4.98 -2.95
C ILE A 45 -3.59 -4.42 -1.96
N ARG A 46 -4.75 -5.04 -1.91
CA ARG A 46 -5.79 -4.71 -0.95
C ARG A 46 -5.85 -5.78 0.13
N ILE A 47 -5.92 -5.33 1.37
CA ILE A 47 -6.04 -6.19 2.55
C ILE A 47 -7.28 -5.75 3.32
N ASN A 48 -8.09 -6.71 3.66
CA ASN A 48 -9.28 -6.44 4.47
C ASN A 48 -9.03 -6.79 5.94
#